data_954a0325b37c825911fafff897676ab0
#
_entry.id   954a0325b37c825911fafff897676ab0
#
_cell.length_a   1.000
_cell.length_b   1.000
_cell.length_c   1.000
_cell.angle_alpha   90.00
_cell.angle_beta   90.00
_cell.angle_gamma   90.00
#
_symmetry.space_group_name_H-M   'P 1'
#
loop_
_entity.id
_entity.type
_entity.pdbx_description
1 polymer ?
#
loop_
_entity_poly.entity_id
_entity_poly.type
_entity_poly.pdbx_seq_one_letter_code
_entity_poly.pdbx_strand_id
1 'polypeptide(L)'
;MTIAANVIDAIGKTPLIELRAASKATGCRILGKAEFMNPGGSVKDRAALYIVRDAIARGTLKPGGLIVEGTAGNTGIGLALVANALGFSTVIVIPETQSQEKKDTLRLQGARLVEVPAVPYACLLYTSRCV
;
A
#
# COMPACT_ATOMS: atom_id res chain seq x y z
N MET A 1 -9.93 -6.54 25.10
CA MET A 1 -9.53 -5.47 24.13
C MET A 1 -8.05 -5.66 23.85
N THR A 2 -7.65 -5.85 22.60
CA THR A 2 -6.24 -6.07 22.23
C THR A 2 -5.64 -4.74 21.76
N ILE A 3 -4.57 -4.28 22.40
CA ILE A 3 -3.84 -3.09 22.00
C ILE A 3 -2.82 -3.52 20.96
N ALA A 4 -2.86 -2.93 19.75
CA ALA A 4 -1.83 -3.12 18.75
C ALA A 4 -0.62 -2.24 19.09
N ALA A 5 0.57 -2.79 19.06
CA ALA A 5 1.79 -2.04 19.35
C ALA A 5 2.17 -1.11 18.18
N ASN A 6 1.77 -1.46 16.96
CA ASN A 6 2.06 -0.71 15.75
C ASN A 6 0.89 -0.81 14.76
N VAL A 7 0.77 0.14 13.86
CA VAL A 7 -0.26 0.16 12.80
C VAL A 7 -0.21 -1.08 11.91
N ILE A 8 0.98 -1.64 11.67
CA ILE A 8 1.15 -2.88 10.89
C ILE A 8 0.48 -4.11 11.54
N ASP A 9 0.27 -4.10 12.84
CA ASP A 9 -0.42 -5.21 13.55
C ASP A 9 -1.93 -5.23 13.26
N ALA A 10 -2.48 -4.13 12.76
CA ALA A 10 -3.86 -4.04 12.31
C ALA A 10 -4.06 -4.51 10.86
N ILE A 11 -2.98 -4.65 10.08
CA ILE A 11 -3.06 -5.09 8.68
C ILE A 11 -3.53 -6.55 8.63
N GLY A 12 -4.49 -6.81 7.77
CA GLY A 12 -4.92 -8.17 7.45
C GLY A 12 -5.97 -8.77 8.38
N LYS A 13 -6.34 -8.13 9.47
CA LYS A 13 -7.40 -8.60 10.38
C LYS A 13 -8.80 -8.12 9.94
N THR A 14 -9.03 -8.06 8.63
CA THR A 14 -10.28 -7.58 8.05
C THR A 14 -11.40 -8.62 8.14
N PRO A 15 -12.65 -8.23 8.43
CA PRO A 15 -13.77 -9.16 8.56
C PRO A 15 -14.25 -9.67 7.20
N LEU A 16 -15.00 -10.77 7.23
CA LEU A 16 -15.88 -11.18 6.14
C LEU A 16 -17.26 -10.56 6.36
N ILE A 17 -17.83 -9.99 5.30
CA ILE A 17 -19.14 -9.34 5.30
C ILE A 17 -20.04 -10.07 4.31
N GLU A 18 -21.25 -10.45 4.73
CA GLU A 18 -22.22 -11.05 3.81
C GLU A 18 -22.78 -9.99 2.86
N LEU A 19 -22.64 -10.29 1.56
CA LEU A 19 -23.17 -9.45 0.47
C LEU A 19 -24.62 -9.85 0.20
N ARG A 20 -25.54 -9.33 1.00
CA ARG A 20 -26.96 -9.74 1.02
C ARG A 20 -27.63 -9.67 -0.35
N ALA A 21 -27.43 -8.61 -1.12
CA ALA A 21 -28.02 -8.45 -2.46
C ALA A 21 -27.55 -9.56 -3.42
N ALA A 22 -26.24 -9.80 -3.46
CA ALA A 22 -25.66 -10.85 -4.30
C ALA A 22 -26.08 -12.26 -3.83
N SER A 23 -26.11 -12.49 -2.51
CA SER A 23 -26.57 -13.76 -1.93
C SER A 23 -28.02 -14.03 -2.30
N LYS A 24 -28.90 -13.04 -2.20
CA LYS A 24 -30.32 -13.17 -2.59
C LYS A 24 -30.47 -13.42 -4.08
N ALA A 25 -29.73 -12.73 -4.93
CA ALA A 25 -29.84 -12.86 -6.39
C ALA A 25 -29.36 -14.21 -6.90
N THR A 26 -28.40 -14.86 -6.22
CA THR A 26 -27.80 -16.12 -6.66
C THR A 26 -28.32 -17.35 -5.92
N GLY A 27 -29.01 -17.16 -4.81
CA GLY A 27 -29.38 -18.27 -3.90
C GLY A 27 -28.20 -18.86 -3.13
N CYS A 28 -27.00 -18.27 -3.23
CA CYS A 28 -25.78 -18.71 -2.56
C CYS A 28 -25.37 -17.71 -1.48
N ARG A 29 -24.68 -18.15 -0.44
CA ARG A 29 -24.10 -17.28 0.55
C ARG A 29 -22.79 -16.67 0.01
N ILE A 30 -22.83 -15.41 -0.37
CA ILE A 30 -21.67 -14.68 -0.91
C ILE A 30 -21.09 -13.78 0.16
N LEU A 31 -19.80 -13.94 0.42
CA LEU A 31 -19.05 -13.17 1.42
C LEU A 31 -18.00 -12.31 0.73
N GLY A 32 -17.90 -11.04 1.14
CA GLY A 32 -16.86 -10.10 0.74
C GLY A 32 -15.83 -9.93 1.85
N LYS A 33 -14.54 -10.05 1.51
CA LYS A 33 -13.44 -9.70 2.42
C LYS A 33 -13.28 -8.18 2.46
N ALA A 34 -13.47 -7.56 3.62
CA ALA A 34 -13.49 -6.10 3.78
C ALA A 34 -12.08 -5.48 3.78
N GLU A 35 -11.34 -5.62 2.68
CA GLU A 35 -9.94 -5.15 2.56
C GLU A 35 -9.78 -3.62 2.64
N PHE A 36 -10.86 -2.87 2.43
CA PHE A 36 -10.91 -1.42 2.67
C PHE A 36 -10.76 -1.03 4.16
N MET A 37 -10.88 -1.99 5.07
CA MET A 37 -10.68 -1.80 6.51
C MET A 37 -9.22 -1.95 6.94
N ASN A 38 -8.30 -2.25 6.04
CA ASN A 38 -6.88 -2.14 6.36
C ASN A 38 -6.49 -0.67 6.63
N PRO A 39 -5.46 -0.39 7.43
CA PRO A 39 -5.03 0.98 7.79
C PRO A 39 -4.77 1.91 6.60
N GLY A 40 -4.23 1.41 5.48
CA GLY A 40 -4.03 2.15 4.23
C GLY A 40 -5.22 2.07 3.27
N GLY A 41 -6.34 1.47 3.70
CA GLY A 41 -7.60 1.44 2.98
C GLY A 41 -7.69 0.41 1.85
N SER A 42 -6.76 -0.54 1.75
CA SER A 42 -6.81 -1.53 0.66
C SER A 42 -6.09 -2.84 0.96
N VAL A 43 -6.30 -3.84 0.08
CA VAL A 43 -5.54 -5.10 0.11
C VAL A 43 -4.03 -4.92 -0.09
N LYS A 44 -3.59 -3.78 -0.61
CA LYS A 44 -2.18 -3.50 -0.90
C LYS A 44 -1.34 -3.37 0.38
N ASP A 45 -1.96 -3.06 1.50
CA ASP A 45 -1.28 -3.06 2.81
C ASP A 45 -0.72 -4.44 3.13
N ARG A 46 -1.46 -5.52 2.81
CA ARG A 46 -0.97 -6.89 2.96
C ARG A 46 0.25 -7.16 2.09
N ALA A 47 0.16 -6.82 0.80
CA ALA A 47 1.25 -7.02 -0.14
C ALA A 47 2.50 -6.24 0.32
N ALA A 48 2.34 -4.96 0.68
CA ALA A 48 3.41 -4.12 1.17
C ALA A 48 4.09 -4.70 2.43
N LEU A 49 3.28 -5.16 3.40
CA LEU A 49 3.80 -5.74 4.64
C LEU A 49 4.71 -6.95 4.37
N TYR A 50 4.27 -7.87 3.49
CA TYR A 50 5.06 -9.06 3.18
C TYR A 50 6.26 -8.76 2.29
N ILE A 51 6.15 -7.85 1.32
CA ILE A 51 7.28 -7.40 0.49
C ILE A 51 8.39 -6.81 1.37
N VAL A 52 8.04 -5.91 2.28
CA VAL A 52 9.03 -5.25 3.16
C VAL A 52 9.65 -6.26 4.13
N ARG A 53 8.84 -7.12 4.75
CA ARG A 53 9.34 -8.17 5.66
C ARG A 53 10.27 -9.16 4.97
N ASP A 54 9.93 -9.58 3.75
CA ASP A 54 10.76 -10.47 2.96
C ASP A 54 12.10 -9.80 2.57
N ALA A 55 12.07 -8.53 2.16
CA ALA A 55 13.27 -7.76 1.85
C ALA A 55 14.20 -7.61 3.08
N ILE A 56 13.64 -7.40 4.27
CA ILE A 56 14.38 -7.36 5.53
C ILE A 56 14.98 -8.74 5.82
N ALA A 57 14.17 -9.81 5.74
CA ALA A 57 14.62 -11.18 6.04
C ALA A 57 15.74 -11.64 5.11
N ARG A 58 15.69 -11.24 3.84
CA ARG A 58 16.78 -11.53 2.86
C ARG A 58 17.97 -10.58 2.97
N GLY A 59 17.93 -9.56 3.82
CA GLY A 59 19.00 -8.58 3.98
C GLY A 59 19.16 -7.61 2.80
N THR A 60 18.20 -7.57 1.87
CA THR A 60 18.19 -6.62 0.75
C THR A 60 17.73 -5.23 1.18
N LEU A 61 16.92 -5.14 2.23
CA LEU A 61 16.55 -3.89 2.88
C LEU A 61 17.20 -3.84 4.28
N LYS A 62 18.18 -2.96 4.44
CA LYS A 62 18.94 -2.75 5.68
C LYS A 62 18.36 -1.60 6.50
N PRO A 63 18.60 -1.52 7.83
CA PRO A 63 18.21 -0.38 8.65
C PRO A 63 18.60 0.96 8.02
N GLY A 64 17.68 1.91 7.98
CA GLY A 64 17.85 3.21 7.30
C GLY A 64 17.74 3.15 5.77
N GLY A 65 17.41 2.00 5.21
CA GLY A 65 17.27 1.81 3.76
C GLY A 65 16.12 2.61 3.15
N LEU A 66 16.19 2.81 1.84
CA LEU A 66 15.20 3.53 1.05
C LEU A 66 14.42 2.54 0.18
N ILE A 67 13.10 2.66 0.19
CA ILE A 67 12.20 1.95 -0.72
C ILE A 67 11.78 2.91 -1.83
N VAL A 68 12.01 2.52 -3.08
CA VAL A 68 11.62 3.30 -4.26
C VAL A 68 10.62 2.49 -5.06
N GLU A 69 9.47 3.09 -5.39
CA GLU A 69 8.41 2.41 -6.16
C GLU A 69 7.74 3.35 -7.15
N GLY A 70 7.58 2.87 -8.38
CA GLY A 70 6.80 3.52 -9.43
C GLY A 70 5.36 3.02 -9.40
N THR A 71 4.44 3.82 -8.90
CA THR A 71 3.04 3.39 -8.76
C THR A 71 2.06 4.55 -8.86
N ALA A 72 0.90 4.26 -9.42
CA ALA A 72 -0.19 5.23 -9.53
C ALA A 72 -1.27 5.08 -8.45
N GLY A 73 -1.06 4.23 -7.42
CA GLY A 73 -2.18 3.90 -6.54
C GLY A 73 -1.82 3.29 -5.18
N ASN A 74 -2.71 2.42 -4.74
CA ASN A 74 -2.72 1.87 -3.38
C ASN A 74 -1.45 1.09 -2.98
N THR A 75 -0.66 0.61 -3.94
CA THR A 75 0.62 -0.05 -3.65
C THR A 75 1.59 0.93 -2.97
N GLY A 76 1.71 2.15 -3.50
CA GLY A 76 2.52 3.20 -2.89
C GLY A 76 2.03 3.57 -1.48
N ILE A 77 0.72 3.67 -1.29
CA ILE A 77 0.13 3.97 0.02
C ILE A 77 0.50 2.88 1.03
N GLY A 78 0.32 1.60 0.67
CA GLY A 78 0.68 0.48 1.53
C GLY A 78 2.17 0.43 1.84
N LEU A 79 3.04 0.64 0.84
CA LEU A 79 4.49 0.67 1.04
C LEU A 79 4.92 1.83 1.95
N ALA A 80 4.39 3.03 1.74
CA ALA A 80 4.69 4.19 2.57
C ALA A 80 4.26 3.97 4.03
N LEU A 81 3.05 3.45 4.25
CA LEU A 81 2.52 3.11 5.57
C LEU A 81 3.44 2.13 6.31
N VAL A 82 3.76 0.99 5.66
CA VAL A 82 4.56 -0.08 6.27
C VAL A 82 6.00 0.36 6.49
N ALA A 83 6.59 1.06 5.52
CA ALA A 83 7.95 1.56 5.62
C ALA A 83 8.10 2.55 6.78
N ASN A 84 7.21 3.54 6.85
CA ASN A 84 7.20 4.52 7.93
C ASN A 84 7.06 3.85 9.30
N ALA A 85 6.14 2.89 9.44
CA ALA A 85 5.93 2.14 10.66
C ALA A 85 7.14 1.30 11.09
N LEU A 86 8.01 0.91 10.17
CA LEU A 86 9.23 0.13 10.39
C LEU A 86 10.52 0.98 10.38
N GLY A 87 10.41 2.30 10.25
CA GLY A 87 11.55 3.22 10.28
C GLY A 87 12.35 3.30 8.98
N PHE A 88 11.73 2.96 7.84
CA PHE A 88 12.33 3.12 6.50
C PHE A 88 11.79 4.36 5.79
N SER A 89 12.61 4.91 4.90
CA SER A 89 12.19 5.98 4.00
C SER A 89 11.56 5.44 2.72
N THR A 90 10.64 6.20 2.12
CA THR A 90 10.03 5.85 0.83
C THR A 90 10.09 7.01 -0.14
N VAL A 91 10.34 6.67 -1.40
CA VAL A 91 10.16 7.55 -2.56
C VAL A 91 9.16 6.90 -3.49
N ILE A 92 8.09 7.61 -3.78
CA ILE A 92 7.05 7.13 -4.71
C ILE A 92 7.10 7.99 -5.97
N VAL A 93 7.39 7.33 -7.09
CA VAL A 93 7.31 7.94 -8.42
C VAL A 93 5.87 7.80 -8.92
N ILE A 94 5.22 8.92 -9.17
CA ILE A 94 3.78 8.98 -9.46
C ILE A 94 3.50 9.91 -10.66
N PRO A 95 2.56 9.56 -11.55
CA PRO A 95 2.14 10.48 -12.60
C PRO A 95 1.54 11.77 -12.03
N GLU A 96 1.91 12.91 -12.60
CA GLU A 96 1.38 14.22 -12.21
C GLU A 96 -0.15 14.32 -12.32
N THR A 97 -0.74 13.50 -13.22
CA THR A 97 -2.19 13.42 -13.45
C THR A 97 -2.97 12.68 -12.36
N GLN A 98 -2.28 12.10 -11.36
CA GLN A 98 -2.98 11.48 -10.24
C GLN A 98 -3.72 12.50 -9.38
N SER A 99 -4.82 12.04 -8.76
CA SER A 99 -5.64 12.89 -7.90
C SER A 99 -4.83 13.47 -6.73
N GLN A 100 -5.13 14.70 -6.38
CA GLN A 100 -4.49 15.39 -5.25
C GLN A 100 -4.66 14.61 -3.95
N GLU A 101 -5.86 14.03 -3.72
CA GLU A 101 -6.16 13.19 -2.55
C GLU A 101 -5.15 12.04 -2.37
N LYS A 102 -4.79 11.33 -3.45
CA LYS A 102 -3.79 10.25 -3.38
C LYS A 102 -2.39 10.78 -3.08
N LYS A 103 -2.01 11.90 -3.68
CA LYS A 103 -0.74 12.55 -3.42
C LYS A 103 -0.61 12.96 -1.95
N ASP A 104 -1.67 13.55 -1.41
CA ASP A 104 -1.71 13.99 -0.01
C ASP A 104 -1.72 12.80 0.94
N THR A 105 -2.44 11.72 0.63
CA THR A 105 -2.41 10.48 1.39
C THR A 105 -0.99 9.90 1.46
N LEU A 106 -0.26 9.86 0.34
CA LEU A 106 1.13 9.38 0.30
C LEU A 106 2.07 10.25 1.14
N ARG A 107 1.92 11.58 1.08
CA ARG A 107 2.69 12.52 1.91
C ARG A 107 2.39 12.34 3.40
N LEU A 108 1.12 12.17 3.76
CA LEU A 108 0.70 11.90 5.14
C LEU A 108 1.29 10.59 5.68
N GLN A 109 1.50 9.59 4.81
CA GLN A 109 2.19 8.34 5.18
C GLN A 109 3.72 8.47 5.21
N GLY A 110 4.27 9.69 5.02
CA GLY A 110 5.71 9.96 5.10
C GLY A 110 6.50 9.70 3.82
N ALA A 111 5.84 9.46 2.68
CA ALA A 111 6.53 9.27 1.42
C ALA A 111 6.98 10.59 0.79
N ARG A 112 8.19 10.62 0.24
CA ARG A 112 8.62 11.63 -0.72
C ARG A 112 8.06 11.29 -2.09
N LEU A 113 7.39 12.25 -2.73
CA LEU A 113 6.86 12.08 -4.09
C LEU A 113 7.82 12.63 -5.13
N VAL A 114 7.97 11.89 -6.23
CA VAL A 114 8.57 12.35 -7.48
C VAL A 114 7.45 12.31 -8.51
N GLU A 115 6.94 13.48 -8.87
CA GLU A 115 5.89 13.61 -9.87
C GLU A 115 6.51 13.63 -11.26
N VAL A 116 5.99 12.83 -12.17
CA VAL A 116 6.49 12.69 -13.55
C VAL A 116 5.33 12.84 -14.53
N PRO A 117 5.61 13.25 -15.79
CA PRO A 117 4.59 13.28 -16.83
C PRO A 117 3.85 11.94 -16.94
N ALA A 118 2.57 11.97 -17.34
CA ALA A 118 1.78 10.77 -17.54
C ALA A 118 2.38 9.93 -18.70
N VAL A 119 2.95 8.79 -18.37
CA VAL A 119 3.59 7.85 -19.29
C VAL A 119 3.05 6.43 -19.04
N PRO A 120 3.18 5.50 -19.99
CA PRO A 120 2.85 4.10 -19.76
C PRO A 120 3.56 3.53 -18.53
N TYR A 121 2.89 2.61 -17.82
CA TYR A 121 3.39 2.04 -16.56
C TYR A 121 4.83 1.50 -16.64
N ALA A 122 5.20 0.88 -17.76
CA ALA A 122 6.57 0.40 -17.98
C ALA A 122 7.63 1.52 -17.89
N CYS A 123 7.30 2.71 -18.39
CA CYS A 123 8.18 3.88 -18.31
C CYS A 123 8.26 4.42 -16.86
N LEU A 124 7.16 4.35 -16.11
CA LEU A 124 7.12 4.74 -14.70
C LEU A 124 8.06 3.86 -13.87
N LEU A 125 8.05 2.55 -14.10
CA LEU A 125 8.96 1.60 -13.46
C LEU A 125 10.42 1.87 -13.80
N TYR A 126 10.72 2.24 -15.07
CA TYR A 126 12.08 2.62 -15.47
C TYR A 126 12.55 3.87 -14.72
N THR A 127 11.72 4.90 -14.65
CA THR A 127 12.04 6.15 -13.93
C THR A 127 12.31 5.88 -12.44
N SER A 128 11.54 5.00 -11.79
CA SER A 128 11.75 4.66 -10.38
C SER A 128 13.09 3.97 -10.10
N ARG A 129 13.71 3.34 -11.11
CA ARG A 129 15.05 2.74 -10.98
C ARG A 129 16.19 3.75 -11.14
N CYS A 130 15.88 4.94 -11.62
CA CYS A 130 16.87 6.01 -11.82
C CYS A 130 16.87 7.05 -10.68
N VAL A 131 16.00 6.90 -9.71
CA VAL A 131 15.87 7.73 -8.50
C VAL A 131 16.56 7.06 -7.32
#